data_a873a4d6eea4c7eda25fff4e27663772
#
_entry.id   a873a4d6eea4c7eda25fff4e27663772
#
_cell.length_a   1.000
_cell.length_b   1.000
_cell.length_c   1.000
_cell.angle_alpha   90.00
_cell.angle_beta   90.00
_cell.angle_gamma   90.00
#
_symmetry.space_group_name_H-M   'P 1'
#
loop_
_entity.id
_entity.type
_entity.pdbx_description
1 polymer ?
#
loop_
_entity_poly.entity_id
_entity_poly.type
_entity_poly.pdbx_seq_one_letter_code
_entity_poly.pdbx_strand_id
1 'polypeptide(L)'
;MRTKYVMLAICLFFVFTIVGCGKKQGEAVAIDEKHDKCDICQIGVMDNQFATEIILENGKALKFDDIGCMYKWMEINPGEKTKEKFVRDYDSKDWVSLEDATYVYDKTITTPMAYNVISFKNKKDAKNFVSNYKGKVLSYKELAEHKWEMNKEMMGNPKKGNHGGHH
;
A
#
# COMPACT_ATOMS: atom_id res chain seq x y z
N MET A 1 -54.16 -25.06 1.68
CA MET A 1 -52.92 -25.26 2.42
C MET A 1 -51.68 -25.44 1.51
N ARG A 2 -51.74 -26.09 0.35
CA ARG A 2 -50.60 -26.32 -0.56
C ARG A 2 -49.98 -25.04 -1.12
N THR A 3 -50.77 -24.01 -1.40
CA THR A 3 -50.31 -22.75 -2.04
C THR A 3 -49.40 -21.89 -1.12
N LYS A 4 -49.61 -21.98 0.22
CA LYS A 4 -48.80 -21.25 1.20
C LYS A 4 -47.37 -21.81 1.33
N TYR A 5 -47.20 -23.11 1.18
CA TYR A 5 -45.88 -23.75 1.22
C TYR A 5 -45.08 -23.54 -0.06
N VAL A 6 -45.76 -23.40 -1.21
CA VAL A 6 -45.10 -23.08 -2.50
C VAL A 6 -44.56 -21.65 -2.47
N MET A 7 -45.29 -20.69 -1.94
CA MET A 7 -44.81 -19.30 -1.79
C MET A 7 -43.63 -19.22 -0.78
N LEU A 8 -43.67 -19.98 0.32
CA LEU A 8 -42.58 -20.01 1.28
C LEU A 8 -41.30 -20.63 0.69
N ALA A 9 -41.43 -21.68 -0.13
CA ALA A 9 -40.33 -22.32 -0.82
C ALA A 9 -39.66 -21.40 -1.86
N ILE A 10 -40.45 -20.58 -2.58
CA ILE A 10 -39.96 -19.63 -3.57
C ILE A 10 -39.19 -18.50 -2.88
N CYS A 11 -39.65 -18.00 -1.73
CA CYS A 11 -38.91 -16.99 -0.94
C CYS A 11 -37.59 -17.53 -0.37
N LEU A 12 -37.50 -18.81 0.01
CA LEU A 12 -36.25 -19.39 0.51
C LEU A 12 -35.20 -19.59 -0.60
N PHE A 13 -35.62 -19.75 -1.85
CA PHE A 13 -34.70 -19.94 -2.96
C PHE A 13 -34.05 -18.64 -3.46
N PHE A 14 -34.65 -17.48 -3.13
CA PHE A 14 -34.15 -16.16 -3.57
C PHE A 14 -33.06 -15.55 -2.65
N VAL A 15 -32.81 -16.14 -1.48
CA VAL A 15 -31.83 -15.64 -0.51
C VAL A 15 -30.40 -16.10 -0.77
N PHE A 16 -30.19 -17.05 -1.72
CA PHE A 16 -28.89 -17.70 -1.92
C PHE A 16 -28.06 -17.19 -3.10
N THR A 17 -28.42 -16.05 -3.74
CA THR A 17 -27.69 -15.56 -4.91
C THR A 17 -26.96 -14.25 -4.71
N ILE A 18 -26.58 -13.90 -3.48
CA ILE A 18 -25.58 -12.85 -3.28
C ILE A 18 -24.23 -13.52 -2.97
N VAL A 19 -23.78 -14.41 -3.85
CA VAL A 19 -22.35 -14.69 -3.97
C VAL A 19 -21.79 -13.51 -4.76
N GLY A 20 -21.42 -12.45 -4.04
CA GLY A 20 -20.64 -11.37 -4.62
C GLY A 20 -19.41 -11.98 -5.28
N CYS A 21 -19.29 -11.83 -6.59
CA CYS A 21 -18.04 -12.00 -7.31
C CYS A 21 -17.05 -10.92 -6.82
N GLY A 22 -16.54 -11.07 -5.60
CA GLY A 22 -15.30 -10.45 -5.22
C GLY A 22 -14.23 -11.04 -6.14
N LYS A 23 -13.62 -10.24 -7.02
CA LYS A 23 -12.37 -10.63 -7.65
C LYS A 23 -11.49 -11.19 -6.54
N LYS A 24 -11.04 -12.42 -6.62
CA LYS A 24 -9.97 -12.91 -5.75
C LYS A 24 -8.78 -12.01 -6.02
N GLN A 25 -8.58 -11.06 -5.14
CA GLN A 25 -7.41 -10.22 -5.12
C GLN A 25 -6.23 -11.18 -4.89
N GLY A 26 -5.19 -11.09 -5.69
CA GLY A 26 -3.97 -11.84 -5.47
C GLY A 26 -3.46 -11.55 -4.05
N GLU A 27 -2.78 -12.51 -3.45
CA GLU A 27 -2.15 -12.30 -2.15
C GLU A 27 -0.75 -11.73 -2.36
N ALA A 28 -0.38 -10.74 -1.55
CA ALA A 28 0.99 -10.24 -1.51
C ALA A 28 1.94 -11.32 -0.98
N VAL A 29 3.16 -11.34 -1.49
CA VAL A 29 4.19 -12.28 -1.06
C VAL A 29 4.84 -11.76 0.22
N ALA A 30 5.03 -12.63 1.22
CA ALA A 30 5.69 -12.27 2.47
C ALA A 30 7.09 -11.66 2.21
N ILE A 31 7.47 -10.68 3.03
CA ILE A 31 8.79 -10.06 2.96
C ILE A 31 9.80 -10.91 3.73
N ASP A 32 10.90 -11.24 3.09
CA ASP A 32 12.09 -11.81 3.71
C ASP A 32 13.12 -10.70 3.96
N GLU A 33 13.12 -10.14 5.17
CA GLU A 33 13.99 -9.03 5.57
C GLU A 33 15.50 -9.33 5.38
N LYS A 34 15.88 -10.60 5.29
CA LYS A 34 17.29 -10.99 5.10
C LYS A 34 17.72 -10.93 3.63
N HIS A 35 16.81 -11.13 2.72
CA HIS A 35 17.13 -11.30 1.30
C HIS A 35 16.45 -10.26 0.40
N ASP A 36 15.25 -9.76 0.78
CA ASP A 36 14.54 -8.80 -0.04
C ASP A 36 15.21 -7.43 -0.03
N LYS A 37 15.43 -6.92 -1.22
CA LYS A 37 15.95 -5.57 -1.46
C LYS A 37 14.99 -4.80 -2.34
N CYS A 38 14.93 -3.50 -2.11
CA CYS A 38 14.16 -2.60 -2.95
C CYS A 38 14.68 -2.61 -4.39
N ASP A 39 13.80 -2.89 -5.35
CA ASP A 39 14.15 -2.96 -6.78
C ASP A 39 14.62 -1.61 -7.38
N ILE A 40 14.53 -0.51 -6.61
CA ILE A 40 15.02 0.82 -7.03
C ILE A 40 16.26 1.25 -6.26
N CYS A 41 16.18 1.37 -4.93
CA CYS A 41 17.26 1.93 -4.11
C CYS A 41 18.25 0.88 -3.58
N GLN A 42 17.95 -0.43 -3.74
CA GLN A 42 18.76 -1.58 -3.30
C GLN A 42 18.95 -1.70 -1.77
N ILE A 43 18.22 -0.90 -0.98
CA ILE A 43 18.18 -1.01 0.48
C ILE A 43 17.33 -2.23 0.85
N GLY A 44 17.63 -2.89 1.97
CA GLY A 44 16.83 -3.99 2.50
C GLY A 44 15.39 -3.57 2.78
N VAL A 45 14.44 -4.40 2.37
CA VAL A 45 13.02 -4.15 2.63
C VAL A 45 12.63 -4.75 3.96
N MET A 46 12.17 -3.92 4.88
CA MET A 46 11.68 -4.34 6.19
C MET A 46 10.19 -4.68 6.12
N ASP A 47 9.73 -5.64 6.92
CA ASP A 47 8.32 -5.99 7.06
C ASP A 47 7.59 -4.98 7.96
N ASN A 48 7.44 -3.78 7.44
CA ASN A 48 6.87 -2.63 8.16
C ASN A 48 5.74 -1.94 7.36
N GLN A 49 5.24 -0.85 7.89
CA GLN A 49 4.13 -0.07 7.30
C GLN A 49 4.48 0.68 6.01
N PHE A 50 5.74 0.68 5.57
CA PHE A 50 6.18 1.41 4.37
C PHE A 50 6.42 0.50 3.18
N ALA A 51 6.58 -0.81 3.41
CA ALA A 51 6.83 -1.77 2.35
C ALA A 51 5.72 -1.79 1.32
N THR A 52 6.10 -1.89 0.06
CA THR A 52 5.16 -2.03 -1.06
C THR A 52 5.59 -3.13 -2.02
N GLU A 53 4.66 -3.64 -2.82
CA GLU A 53 4.91 -4.77 -3.70
C GLU A 53 4.19 -4.62 -5.04
N ILE A 54 4.84 -5.05 -6.11
CA ILE A 54 4.24 -5.27 -7.42
C ILE A 54 4.36 -6.75 -7.78
N ILE A 55 3.25 -7.38 -8.12
CA ILE A 55 3.24 -8.70 -8.74
C ILE A 55 3.15 -8.52 -10.25
N LEU A 56 4.13 -9.01 -10.98
CA LEU A 56 4.12 -9.00 -12.45
C LEU A 56 3.22 -10.12 -13.00
N GLU A 57 2.81 -10.03 -14.27
CA GLU A 57 2.02 -11.04 -14.96
C GLU A 57 2.70 -12.42 -14.97
N ASN A 58 4.03 -12.48 -14.97
CA ASN A 58 4.81 -13.72 -14.88
C ASN A 58 4.90 -14.30 -13.47
N GLY A 59 4.26 -13.66 -12.47
CA GLY A 59 4.25 -14.08 -11.06
C GLY A 59 5.46 -13.60 -10.24
N LYS A 60 6.42 -12.88 -10.82
CA LYS A 60 7.54 -12.30 -10.05
C LYS A 60 7.02 -11.21 -9.12
N ALA A 61 7.39 -11.25 -7.84
CA ALA A 61 7.16 -10.18 -6.88
C ALA A 61 8.37 -9.23 -6.87
N LEU A 62 8.08 -7.94 -7.01
CA LEU A 62 9.03 -6.85 -6.86
C LEU A 62 8.76 -6.17 -5.52
N LYS A 63 9.78 -5.95 -4.72
CA LYS A 63 9.66 -5.38 -3.38
C LYS A 63 10.24 -3.97 -3.34
N PHE A 64 9.61 -3.10 -2.54
CA PHE A 64 10.08 -1.72 -2.36
C PHE A 64 9.95 -1.33 -0.89
N ASP A 65 10.91 -0.56 -0.41
CA ASP A 65 10.97 -0.04 0.95
C ASP A 65 10.11 1.21 1.18
N ASP A 66 9.67 1.86 0.09
CA ASP A 66 8.89 3.10 0.10
C ASP A 66 7.97 3.15 -1.12
N ILE A 67 6.77 3.66 -0.96
CA ILE A 67 5.80 3.79 -2.06
C ILE A 67 6.34 4.65 -3.21
N GLY A 68 7.18 5.64 -2.92
CA GLY A 68 7.83 6.44 -3.96
C GLY A 68 8.80 5.63 -4.81
N CYS A 69 9.49 4.64 -4.23
CA CYS A 69 10.32 3.71 -4.99
C CYS A 69 9.46 2.86 -5.93
N MET A 70 8.30 2.37 -5.49
CA MET A 70 7.38 1.64 -6.35
C MET A 70 6.89 2.51 -7.53
N TYR A 71 6.50 3.76 -7.27
CA TYR A 71 6.09 4.68 -8.34
C TYR A 71 7.24 5.02 -9.30
N LYS A 72 8.45 5.16 -8.76
CA LYS A 72 9.64 5.37 -9.60
C LYS A 72 9.92 4.18 -10.51
N TRP A 73 9.74 2.96 -10.00
CA TRP A 73 9.86 1.75 -10.81
C TRP A 73 8.82 1.73 -11.94
N MET A 74 7.56 2.06 -11.65
CA MET A 74 6.51 2.13 -12.68
C MET A 74 6.80 3.19 -13.75
N GLU A 75 7.37 4.33 -13.36
CA GLU A 75 7.76 5.40 -14.27
C GLU A 75 8.84 4.95 -15.27
N ILE A 76 9.84 4.21 -14.82
CA ILE A 76 10.96 3.79 -15.67
C ILE A 76 10.71 2.47 -16.41
N ASN A 77 9.63 1.74 -16.07
CA ASN A 77 9.24 0.49 -16.69
C ASN A 77 7.80 0.52 -17.25
N PRO A 78 7.44 1.48 -18.11
CA PRO A 78 6.05 1.68 -18.54
C PRO A 78 5.50 0.54 -19.42
N GLY A 79 6.37 -0.32 -19.94
CA GLY A 79 5.99 -1.49 -20.75
C GLY A 79 5.75 -2.77 -19.97
N GLU A 80 6.10 -2.79 -18.68
CA GLU A 80 5.94 -3.99 -17.85
C GLU A 80 4.48 -4.20 -17.45
N LYS A 81 4.01 -5.44 -17.63
CA LYS A 81 2.65 -5.82 -17.27
C LYS A 81 2.59 -6.23 -15.82
N THR A 82 1.84 -5.46 -15.05
CA THR A 82 1.60 -5.71 -13.62
C THR A 82 0.26 -6.39 -13.42
N LYS A 83 0.23 -7.43 -12.57
CA LYS A 83 -0.98 -8.16 -12.20
C LYS A 83 -1.66 -7.52 -11.00
N GLU A 84 -0.89 -7.27 -9.93
CA GLU A 84 -1.37 -6.69 -8.67
C GLU A 84 -0.33 -5.71 -8.12
N LYS A 85 -0.79 -4.74 -7.34
CA LYS A 85 0.05 -3.78 -6.63
C LYS A 85 -0.46 -3.61 -5.20
N PHE A 86 0.42 -3.70 -4.23
CA PHE A 86 0.09 -3.66 -2.81
C PHE A 86 0.87 -2.59 -2.06
N VAL A 87 0.20 -2.00 -1.10
CA VAL A 87 0.78 -1.12 -0.08
C VAL A 87 0.42 -1.64 1.31
N ARG A 88 1.09 -1.16 2.35
CA ARG A 88 0.77 -1.50 3.74
C ARG A 88 -0.17 -0.46 4.34
N ASP A 89 -1.17 -0.90 5.07
CA ASP A 89 -1.89 -0.03 6.00
C ASP A 89 -0.94 0.47 7.08
N TYR A 90 -0.90 1.78 7.29
CA TYR A 90 0.05 2.42 8.20
C TYR A 90 -0.10 1.95 9.65
N ASP A 91 -1.33 1.70 10.10
CA ASP A 91 -1.62 1.33 11.48
C ASP A 91 -1.50 -0.19 11.72
N SER A 92 -2.14 -1.00 10.88
CA SER A 92 -2.20 -2.47 11.07
C SER A 92 -1.08 -3.23 10.38
N LYS A 93 -0.42 -2.63 9.39
CA LYS A 93 0.54 -3.26 8.47
C LYS A 93 -0.09 -4.34 7.59
N ASP A 94 -1.41 -4.39 7.47
CA ASP A 94 -2.07 -5.28 6.52
C ASP A 94 -1.73 -4.89 5.09
N TRP A 95 -1.63 -5.86 4.19
CA TRP A 95 -1.56 -5.59 2.77
C TRP A 95 -2.90 -5.09 2.24
N VAL A 96 -2.86 -4.03 1.46
CA VAL A 96 -4.01 -3.39 0.82
C VAL A 96 -3.69 -3.20 -0.65
N SER A 97 -4.67 -3.42 -1.55
CA SER A 97 -4.49 -3.05 -2.95
C SER A 97 -4.17 -1.57 -3.08
N LEU A 98 -3.22 -1.24 -3.94
CA LEU A 98 -2.86 0.15 -4.24
C LEU A 98 -4.08 0.99 -4.64
N GLU A 99 -5.03 0.39 -5.37
CA GLU A 99 -6.21 1.10 -5.90
C GLU A 99 -7.27 1.36 -4.82
N ASP A 100 -7.34 0.50 -3.79
CA ASP A 100 -8.34 0.57 -2.72
C ASP A 100 -7.87 1.40 -1.52
N ALA A 101 -6.58 1.68 -1.42
CA ALA A 101 -6.01 2.44 -0.31
C ALA A 101 -6.33 3.94 -0.40
N THR A 102 -6.29 4.59 0.75
CA THR A 102 -6.32 6.06 0.89
C THR A 102 -4.95 6.50 1.41
N TYR A 103 -4.46 7.62 0.93
CA TYR A 103 -3.10 8.07 1.20
C TYR A 103 -3.08 9.38 1.99
N VAL A 104 -1.98 9.60 2.70
CA VAL A 104 -1.68 10.90 3.31
C VAL A 104 -0.28 11.33 2.90
N TYR A 105 -0.17 12.55 2.43
CA TYR A 105 1.10 13.21 2.12
C TYR A 105 1.32 14.40 3.03
N ASP A 106 2.47 14.48 3.66
CA ASP A 106 2.98 15.69 4.32
C ASP A 106 4.50 15.63 4.41
N LYS A 107 5.16 16.75 4.13
CA LYS A 107 6.63 16.85 4.15
C LYS A 107 7.27 16.49 5.50
N THR A 108 6.51 16.45 6.59
CA THR A 108 6.99 16.10 7.92
C THR A 108 6.86 14.60 8.23
N ILE A 109 6.15 13.82 7.39
CA ILE A 109 6.05 12.37 7.55
C ILE A 109 7.38 11.75 7.15
N THR A 110 8.02 11.05 8.08
CA THR A 110 9.27 10.33 7.80
C THR A 110 8.96 8.99 7.14
N THR A 111 9.46 8.78 5.93
CA THR A 111 9.41 7.51 5.20
C THR A 111 10.82 7.11 4.77
N PRO A 112 11.10 5.83 4.47
CA PRO A 112 12.47 5.34 4.21
C PRO A 112 13.25 6.15 3.18
N MET A 113 12.62 6.56 2.09
CA MET A 113 13.24 7.35 1.02
C MET A 113 12.75 8.79 0.96
N ALA A 114 12.10 9.26 2.05
CA ALA A 114 11.61 10.63 2.19
C ALA A 114 10.67 11.10 1.06
N TYR A 115 9.85 10.17 0.52
CA TYR A 115 8.74 10.54 -0.37
C TYR A 115 7.52 11.04 0.39
N ASN A 116 7.50 10.84 1.73
CA ASN A 116 6.56 11.45 2.67
C ASN A 116 5.07 11.08 2.43
N VAL A 117 4.83 9.92 1.83
CA VAL A 117 3.49 9.36 1.61
C VAL A 117 3.32 8.09 2.42
N ILE A 118 2.19 7.99 3.12
CA ILE A 118 1.75 6.77 3.83
C ILE A 118 0.37 6.36 3.35
N SER A 119 0.03 5.09 3.52
CA SER A 119 -1.23 4.51 3.05
C SER A 119 -2.07 3.96 4.18
N PHE A 120 -3.39 4.03 4.02
CA PHE A 120 -4.40 3.54 4.96
C PHE A 120 -5.41 2.69 4.21
N LYS A 121 -5.82 1.59 4.82
CA LYS A 121 -6.90 0.73 4.33
C LYS A 121 -8.25 1.46 4.29
N ASN A 122 -8.48 2.34 5.25
CA ASN A 122 -9.75 3.04 5.41
C ASN A 122 -9.56 4.55 5.32
N LYS A 123 -10.40 5.21 4.53
CA LYS A 123 -10.43 6.68 4.44
C LYS A 123 -10.65 7.38 5.79
N LYS A 124 -11.35 6.73 6.72
CA LYS A 124 -11.60 7.25 8.06
C LYS A 124 -10.29 7.39 8.82
N ASP A 125 -9.40 6.37 8.74
CA ASP A 125 -8.14 6.36 9.47
C ASP A 125 -7.16 7.39 8.90
N ALA A 126 -7.10 7.55 7.57
CA ALA A 126 -6.38 8.63 6.92
C ALA A 126 -6.86 10.02 7.38
N LYS A 127 -8.18 10.23 7.51
CA LYS A 127 -8.74 11.48 8.03
C LYS A 127 -8.43 11.70 9.51
N ASN A 128 -8.48 10.66 10.32
CA ASN A 128 -8.12 10.72 11.73
C ASN A 128 -6.64 11.09 11.88
N PHE A 129 -5.77 10.51 11.05
CA PHE A 129 -4.35 10.84 11.03
C PHE A 129 -4.14 12.35 10.80
N VAL A 130 -4.72 12.92 9.73
CA VAL A 130 -4.54 14.36 9.43
C VAL A 130 -5.26 15.29 10.42
N SER A 131 -6.21 14.78 11.20
CA SER A 131 -6.82 15.56 12.30
C SER A 131 -5.89 15.73 13.49
N ASN A 132 -4.99 14.79 13.72
CA ASN A 132 -4.01 14.78 14.79
C ASN A 132 -2.63 15.28 14.35
N TYR A 133 -2.33 15.09 13.08
CA TYR A 133 -1.07 15.48 12.44
C TYR A 133 -1.39 16.34 11.21
N LYS A 134 -0.40 16.95 10.61
CA LYS A 134 -0.58 17.68 9.34
C LYS A 134 -0.66 16.69 8.18
N GLY A 135 -1.20 17.15 7.05
CA GLY A 135 -1.16 16.37 5.81
C GLY A 135 -2.35 16.61 4.90
N LYS A 136 -2.21 16.12 3.68
CA LYS A 136 -3.26 16.10 2.66
C LYS A 136 -3.67 14.66 2.43
N VAL A 137 -4.97 14.37 2.58
CA VAL A 137 -5.54 13.08 2.19
C VAL A 137 -5.63 13.02 0.66
N LEU A 138 -5.13 11.93 0.08
CA LEU A 138 -5.15 11.68 -1.35
C LEU A 138 -5.91 10.37 -1.63
N SER A 139 -6.74 10.38 -2.67
CA SER A 139 -7.27 9.18 -3.29
C SER A 139 -6.22 8.54 -4.20
N TYR A 140 -6.45 7.29 -4.63
CA TYR A 140 -5.60 6.63 -5.63
C TYR A 140 -5.41 7.46 -6.90
N LYS A 141 -6.49 8.10 -7.39
CA LYS A 141 -6.42 8.97 -8.57
C LYS A 141 -5.52 10.19 -8.35
N GLU A 142 -5.64 10.85 -7.20
CA GLU A 142 -4.79 11.99 -6.84
C GLU A 142 -3.34 11.58 -6.60
N LEU A 143 -3.13 10.37 -6.09
CA LEU A 143 -1.80 9.79 -5.92
C LEU A 143 -1.10 9.55 -7.27
N ALA A 144 -1.84 9.13 -8.30
CA ALA A 144 -1.29 8.95 -9.66
C ALA A 144 -0.79 10.27 -10.28
N GLU A 145 -1.35 11.40 -9.85
CA GLU A 145 -0.95 12.75 -10.27
C GLU A 145 0.10 13.40 -9.34
N HIS A 146 0.47 12.69 -8.25
CA HIS A 146 1.41 13.21 -7.26
C HIS A 146 2.83 13.31 -7.82
N LYS A 147 3.52 14.42 -7.48
CA LYS A 147 4.94 14.59 -7.86
C LYS A 147 5.83 13.81 -6.89
N TRP A 148 6.47 12.78 -7.39
CA TRP A 148 7.34 11.91 -6.63
C TRP A 148 8.76 12.49 -6.50
N GLU A 149 8.90 13.49 -5.62
CA GLU A 149 10.18 14.13 -5.30
C GLU A 149 10.58 13.76 -3.86
N MET A 150 11.80 13.25 -3.69
CA MET A 150 12.36 13.00 -2.36
C MET A 150 12.59 14.30 -1.62
N ASN A 151 12.17 14.37 -0.37
CA ASN A 151 12.43 15.49 0.52
C ASN A 151 13.89 15.47 1.01
N LYS A 152 14.76 16.15 0.28
CA LYS A 152 16.22 16.17 0.54
C LYS A 152 16.57 16.75 1.92
N GLU A 153 15.72 17.58 2.49
CA GLU A 153 15.93 18.17 3.85
C GLU A 153 15.85 17.08 4.92
N MET A 154 14.99 16.05 4.73
CA MET A 154 14.87 14.93 5.66
C MET A 154 15.95 13.86 5.46
N MET A 155 16.54 13.76 4.29
CA MET A 155 17.60 12.78 4.00
C MET A 155 18.93 13.08 4.71
N GLY A 156 18.99 14.16 5.50
CA GLY A 156 20.07 14.46 6.42
C GLY A 156 21.43 14.66 5.77
N ASN A 157 22.12 15.72 6.16
CA ASN A 157 23.55 15.87 5.88
C ASN A 157 24.30 14.71 6.57
N PRO A 158 24.98 13.77 5.88
CA PRO A 158 25.57 12.58 6.48
C PRO A 158 26.72 12.86 7.47
N LYS A 159 26.91 14.12 7.89
CA LYS A 159 28.00 14.57 8.76
C LYS A 159 27.66 14.69 10.26
N LYS A 160 26.50 14.22 10.75
CA LYS A 160 26.19 14.20 12.19
C LYS A 160 25.57 12.90 12.67
N GLY A 161 26.14 11.77 12.27
CA GLY A 161 25.94 10.49 12.96
C GLY A 161 26.88 10.45 14.16
N ASN A 162 26.42 10.88 15.33
CA ASN A 162 27.10 10.69 16.60
C ASN A 162 27.01 9.19 16.94
N HIS A 163 28.05 8.42 16.69
CA HIS A 163 28.25 7.08 17.24
C HIS A 163 28.42 7.19 18.77
N GLY A 164 27.31 7.19 19.47
CA GLY A 164 27.29 6.91 20.90
C GLY A 164 27.51 5.41 21.09
N GLY A 165 28.76 4.98 21.27
CA GLY A 165 29.07 3.65 21.72
C GLY A 165 28.54 3.44 23.13
N HIS A 166 27.87 2.32 23.34
CA HIS A 166 27.69 1.74 24.66
C HIS A 166 28.53 0.48 24.77
N HIS A 167 29.49 0.56 25.69
CA HIS A 167 30.22 -0.56 26.26
C HIS A 167 29.29 -1.49 27.03
#